data_8059db67d2ed0b538a883858d1e750e8
#
_entry.id   8059db67d2ed0b538a883858d1e750e8
#
_cell.length_a   1.000
_cell.length_b   1.000
_cell.length_c   1.000
_cell.angle_alpha   90.00
_cell.angle_beta   90.00
_cell.angle_gamma   90.00
#
_symmetry.space_group_name_H-M   'P 1'
#
loop_
_entity.id
_entity.type
_entity.pdbx_description
1 polymer ?
#
loop_
_entity_poly.entity_id
_entity_poly.type
_entity_poly.pdbx_seq_one_letter_code
_entity_poly.pdbx_strand_id
1 'polypeptide(L)'
;YASDVCKDYLSNPSQATNNAMISKKDLTKIIKEYKKKGFYCVSRIVTFKDAVFAMENPKESLTDHNGNLVVYNDQYWPSAYSRKAWMYNVELAKECADLGFNEIQFDYVRFPDGTASANSKLNFHNTYKESKVAAIQGFLQYAKEELSPKHVYVAADMFAWPIVACDDQDIGQFLPAIANVVDIICP
;
A
#
# COMPACT_ATOMS: atom_id res chain seq x y z
N TYR A 1 -2.97 -1.23 14.81
CA TYR A 1 -3.66 -2.33 15.53
C TYR A 1 -3.35 -3.68 14.89
N ALA A 2 -3.62 -4.76 15.62
CA ALA A 2 -3.49 -6.11 15.09
C ALA A 2 -4.70 -6.43 14.21
N SER A 3 -4.48 -6.52 12.90
CA SER A 3 -5.51 -6.88 11.92
C SER A 3 -5.66 -8.40 11.81
N ASP A 4 -6.89 -8.86 11.66
CA ASP A 4 -7.16 -10.28 11.38
C ASP A 4 -6.71 -10.68 9.96
N VAL A 5 -6.66 -9.73 9.02
CA VAL A 5 -6.16 -9.93 7.65
C VAL A 5 -4.72 -10.45 7.63
N CYS A 6 -3.89 -10.05 8.60
CA CYS A 6 -2.51 -10.55 8.69
C CYS A 6 -2.44 -12.10 8.76
N LYS A 7 -3.43 -12.77 9.32
CA LYS A 7 -3.46 -14.24 9.45
C LYS A 7 -3.61 -14.95 8.10
N ASP A 8 -4.24 -14.29 7.14
CA ASP A 8 -4.52 -14.88 5.82
C ASP A 8 -3.35 -14.69 4.85
N TYR A 9 -2.49 -13.71 5.09
CA TYR A 9 -1.42 -13.31 4.18
C TYR A 9 -0.01 -13.55 4.70
N LEU A 10 0.15 -13.72 6.03
CA LEU A 10 1.44 -13.91 6.69
C LEU A 10 1.52 -15.30 7.33
N SER A 11 2.62 -16.00 7.10
CA SER A 11 2.88 -17.31 7.71
C SER A 11 3.07 -17.21 9.22
N ASN A 12 3.63 -16.08 9.67
CA ASN A 12 3.81 -15.77 11.10
C ASN A 12 3.26 -14.36 11.41
N PRO A 13 1.94 -14.21 11.61
CA PRO A 13 1.35 -12.91 11.90
C PRO A 13 1.74 -12.33 13.26
N SER A 14 2.43 -13.07 14.11
CA SER A 14 2.80 -12.65 15.47
C SER A 14 3.65 -11.36 15.47
N GLN A 15 4.54 -11.18 14.49
CA GLN A 15 5.36 -9.97 14.40
C GLN A 15 4.51 -8.73 14.15
N ALA A 16 3.54 -8.80 13.23
CA ALA A 16 2.60 -7.70 12.99
C ALA A 16 1.72 -7.45 14.22
N THR A 17 1.30 -8.51 14.92
CA THR A 17 0.50 -8.42 16.16
C THR A 17 1.29 -7.81 17.31
N ASN A 18 2.55 -8.21 17.50
CA ASN A 18 3.40 -7.70 18.58
C ASN A 18 3.75 -6.21 18.43
N ASN A 19 3.75 -5.70 17.19
CA ASN A 19 3.96 -4.29 16.90
C ASN A 19 2.68 -3.44 17.03
N ALA A 20 1.53 -4.06 17.30
CA ALA A 20 0.28 -3.34 17.45
C ALA A 20 0.24 -2.53 18.75
N MET A 21 0.05 -1.22 18.62
CA MET A 21 -0.01 -0.29 19.75
C MET A 21 -1.41 -0.18 20.38
N ILE A 22 -2.44 -0.67 19.69
CA ILE A 22 -3.84 -0.57 20.11
C ILE A 22 -4.62 -1.82 19.67
N SER A 23 -5.57 -2.27 20.49
CA SER A 23 -6.46 -3.35 20.08
C SER A 23 -7.47 -2.89 19.04
N LYS A 24 -7.95 -3.81 18.18
CA LYS A 24 -9.03 -3.54 17.22
C LYS A 24 -10.29 -3.01 17.93
N LYS A 25 -10.62 -3.58 19.09
CA LYS A 25 -11.78 -3.16 19.91
C LYS A 25 -11.67 -1.73 20.38
N ASP A 26 -10.49 -1.32 20.89
CA ASP A 26 -10.29 0.04 21.40
C ASP A 26 -10.24 1.05 20.24
N LEU A 27 -9.61 0.70 19.12
CA LEU A 27 -9.63 1.52 17.93
C LEU A 27 -11.05 1.76 17.43
N THR A 28 -11.88 0.71 17.34
CA THR A 28 -13.29 0.81 16.94
C THR A 28 -14.05 1.79 17.85
N LYS A 29 -13.81 1.70 19.17
CA LYS A 29 -14.44 2.58 20.14
C LYS A 29 -14.03 4.04 19.92
N ILE A 30 -12.74 4.28 19.73
CA ILE A 30 -12.19 5.63 19.50
C ILE A 30 -12.79 6.23 18.22
N ILE A 31 -12.78 5.49 17.10
CA ILE A 31 -13.34 5.98 15.84
C ILE A 31 -14.83 6.34 15.99
N LYS A 32 -15.62 5.50 16.66
CA LYS A 32 -17.04 5.78 16.92
C LYS A 32 -17.23 7.06 17.74
N GLU A 33 -16.39 7.30 18.74
CA GLU A 33 -16.46 8.52 19.57
C GLU A 33 -16.10 9.77 18.77
N TYR A 34 -15.04 9.72 17.95
CA TYR A 34 -14.65 10.85 17.10
C TYR A 34 -15.72 11.16 16.04
N LYS A 35 -16.29 10.14 15.42
CA LYS A 35 -17.38 10.33 14.44
C LYS A 35 -18.63 10.97 15.07
N LYS A 36 -18.99 10.59 16.30
CA LYS A 36 -20.10 11.25 17.04
C LYS A 36 -19.84 12.73 17.29
N LYS A 37 -18.58 13.15 17.37
CA LYS A 37 -18.17 14.55 17.53
C LYS A 37 -18.01 15.28 16.20
N GLY A 38 -18.32 14.64 15.06
CA GLY A 38 -18.23 15.22 13.72
C GLY A 38 -16.84 15.20 13.11
N PHE A 39 -15.88 14.44 13.67
CA PHE A 39 -14.55 14.32 13.07
C PHE A 39 -14.58 13.46 11.81
N TYR A 40 -13.78 13.88 10.82
CA TYR A 40 -13.44 13.10 9.63
C TYR A 40 -12.22 12.23 9.97
N CYS A 41 -12.36 10.93 9.83
CA CYS A 41 -11.33 9.96 10.23
C CYS A 41 -10.67 9.35 8.99
N VAL A 42 -9.35 9.49 8.88
CA VAL A 42 -8.53 8.94 7.79
C VAL A 42 -7.71 7.76 8.32
N SER A 43 -7.72 6.65 7.59
CA SER A 43 -6.80 5.53 7.81
C SER A 43 -5.68 5.59 6.78
N ARG A 44 -4.45 5.80 7.25
CA ARG A 44 -3.24 5.76 6.41
C ARG A 44 -2.65 4.35 6.41
N ILE A 45 -2.49 3.78 5.23
CA ILE A 45 -1.92 2.44 5.00
C ILE A 45 -0.60 2.59 4.26
N VAL A 46 0.49 2.11 4.85
CA VAL A 46 1.79 2.02 4.18
C VAL A 46 1.78 0.79 3.27
N THR A 47 1.73 1.02 1.96
CA THR A 47 1.34 0.01 0.97
C THR A 47 2.52 -0.89 0.54
N PHE A 48 3.50 -0.35 -0.17
CA PHE A 48 4.61 -1.12 -0.74
C PHE A 48 5.96 -0.90 -0.03
N LYS A 49 5.92 -0.45 1.23
CA LYS A 49 7.09 -0.37 2.10
C LYS A 49 6.79 -1.11 3.41
N ASP A 50 6.68 -2.43 3.34
CA ASP A 50 6.26 -3.30 4.45
C ASP A 50 7.25 -4.45 4.61
N ALA A 51 8.13 -4.33 5.62
CA ALA A 51 9.12 -5.35 5.91
C ALA A 51 8.50 -6.66 6.40
N VAL A 52 7.39 -6.59 7.13
CA VAL A 52 6.73 -7.79 7.68
C VAL A 52 6.17 -8.62 6.53
N PHE A 53 5.40 -8.01 5.63
CA PHE A 53 4.91 -8.69 4.44
C PHE A 53 6.06 -9.23 3.58
N ALA A 54 7.09 -8.41 3.34
CA ALA A 54 8.19 -8.79 2.46
C ALA A 54 9.00 -9.98 2.99
N MET A 55 9.30 -10.02 4.28
CA MET A 55 10.02 -11.14 4.87
C MET A 55 9.22 -12.45 4.84
N GLU A 56 7.91 -12.38 5.00
CA GLU A 56 7.02 -13.54 4.95
C GLU A 56 6.68 -13.98 3.51
N ASN A 57 6.85 -13.08 2.53
CA ASN A 57 6.53 -13.30 1.12
C ASN A 57 7.68 -12.89 0.19
N PRO A 58 8.85 -13.55 0.24
CA PRO A 58 10.02 -13.14 -0.56
C PRO A 58 9.75 -13.14 -2.08
N LYS A 59 8.96 -14.10 -2.58
CA LYS A 59 8.61 -14.21 -4.01
C LYS A 59 7.66 -13.10 -4.49
N GLU A 60 7.06 -12.39 -3.59
CA GLU A 60 6.14 -11.27 -3.83
C GLU A 60 6.80 -9.92 -3.52
N SER A 61 8.11 -9.91 -3.33
CA SER A 61 8.85 -8.76 -2.82
C SER A 61 10.14 -8.55 -3.61
N LEU A 62 10.77 -7.39 -3.41
CA LEU A 62 12.00 -7.03 -4.10
C LEU A 62 13.14 -7.97 -3.72
N THR A 63 13.71 -8.66 -4.70
CA THR A 63 14.84 -9.60 -4.52
C THR A 63 16.00 -9.24 -5.46
N ASP A 64 17.15 -9.87 -5.22
CA ASP A 64 18.20 -10.01 -6.23
C ASP A 64 17.83 -11.12 -7.23
N HIS A 65 18.68 -11.36 -8.24
CA HIS A 65 18.46 -12.40 -9.22
C HIS A 65 18.66 -13.83 -8.69
N ASN A 66 19.21 -13.99 -7.48
CA ASN A 66 19.32 -15.28 -6.78
C ASN A 66 18.09 -15.56 -5.90
N GLY A 67 17.15 -14.61 -5.82
CA GLY A 67 15.94 -14.74 -5.01
C GLY A 67 16.10 -14.29 -3.55
N ASN A 68 17.22 -13.68 -3.18
CA ASN A 68 17.41 -13.16 -1.83
C ASN A 68 16.71 -11.79 -1.72
N LEU A 69 16.03 -11.58 -0.59
CA LEU A 69 15.43 -10.26 -0.29
C LEU A 69 16.49 -9.17 -0.26
N VAL A 70 16.17 -8.03 -0.87
CA VAL A 70 17.05 -6.87 -0.91
C VAL A 70 16.52 -5.78 0.01
N VAL A 71 17.39 -5.29 0.91
CA VAL A 71 17.15 -4.05 1.65
C VAL A 71 17.44 -2.88 0.71
N TYR A 72 16.45 -2.04 0.48
CA TYR A 72 16.58 -0.85 -0.34
C TYR A 72 16.02 0.37 0.41
N ASN A 73 16.81 1.44 0.53
CA ASN A 73 16.47 2.60 1.37
C ASN A 73 16.05 2.18 2.79
N ASP A 74 16.93 1.38 3.43
CA ASP A 74 16.82 0.89 4.82
C ASP A 74 15.57 0.05 5.11
N GLN A 75 14.92 -0.51 4.07
CA GLN A 75 13.70 -1.28 4.24
C GLN A 75 13.57 -2.40 3.20
N TYR A 76 12.76 -3.41 3.51
CA TYR A 76 12.26 -4.38 2.55
C TYR A 76 10.97 -3.86 1.90
N TRP A 77 10.81 -4.18 0.61
CA TRP A 77 9.71 -3.69 -0.21
C TRP A 77 8.93 -4.85 -0.82
N PRO A 78 7.63 -4.99 -0.54
CA PRO A 78 6.73 -5.75 -1.41
C PRO A 78 6.80 -5.23 -2.84
N SER A 79 6.69 -6.13 -3.80
CA SER A 79 6.63 -5.71 -5.20
C SER A 79 5.27 -5.08 -5.51
N ALA A 80 5.26 -3.90 -6.10
CA ALA A 80 4.01 -3.29 -6.58
C ALA A 80 3.40 -4.04 -7.79
N TYR A 81 4.11 -5.00 -8.39
CA TYR A 81 3.54 -5.92 -9.37
C TYR A 81 2.83 -7.12 -8.74
N SER A 82 3.00 -7.36 -7.43
CA SER A 82 2.41 -8.51 -6.74
C SER A 82 0.92 -8.34 -6.50
N ARG A 83 0.12 -9.19 -7.10
CA ARG A 83 -1.34 -9.22 -6.85
C ARG A 83 -1.66 -9.69 -5.43
N LYS A 84 -0.79 -10.49 -4.82
CA LYS A 84 -0.92 -10.87 -3.41
C LYS A 84 -0.74 -9.66 -2.49
N ALA A 85 0.25 -8.80 -2.75
CA ALA A 85 0.43 -7.55 -2.03
C ALA A 85 -0.75 -6.59 -2.23
N TRP A 86 -1.34 -6.55 -3.43
CA TRP A 86 -2.55 -5.77 -3.70
C TRP A 86 -3.71 -6.24 -2.83
N MET A 87 -4.03 -7.54 -2.87
CA MET A 87 -5.12 -8.12 -2.07
C MET A 87 -4.92 -7.88 -0.58
N TYR A 88 -3.70 -8.09 -0.07
CA TYR A 88 -3.37 -7.84 1.32
C TYR A 88 -3.70 -6.39 1.76
N ASN A 89 -3.23 -5.41 1.01
CA ASN A 89 -3.47 -4.00 1.32
C ASN A 89 -4.95 -3.62 1.18
N VAL A 90 -5.66 -4.17 0.20
CA VAL A 90 -7.09 -3.88 0.00
C VAL A 90 -7.95 -4.54 1.09
N GLU A 91 -7.62 -5.74 1.54
CA GLU A 91 -8.33 -6.36 2.66
C GLU A 91 -8.10 -5.59 3.99
N LEU A 92 -6.87 -5.10 4.24
CA LEU A 92 -6.60 -4.16 5.33
C LEU A 92 -7.46 -2.88 5.21
N ALA A 93 -7.58 -2.34 4.01
CA ALA A 93 -8.39 -1.16 3.73
C ALA A 93 -9.88 -1.41 3.98
N LYS A 94 -10.41 -2.57 3.55
CA LYS A 94 -11.79 -2.97 3.83
C LYS A 94 -12.05 -3.09 5.34
N GLU A 95 -11.12 -3.69 6.08
CA GLU A 95 -11.24 -3.77 7.53
C GLU A 95 -11.26 -2.38 8.17
N CYS A 96 -10.42 -1.44 7.72
CA CYS A 96 -10.45 -0.05 8.18
C CYS A 96 -11.80 0.63 7.84
N ALA A 97 -12.34 0.43 6.65
CA ALA A 97 -13.66 0.94 6.28
C ALA A 97 -14.75 0.42 7.23
N ASP A 98 -14.72 -0.87 7.58
CA ASP A 98 -15.67 -1.50 8.51
C ASP A 98 -15.52 -0.99 9.96
N LEU A 99 -14.32 -0.52 10.35
CA LEU A 99 -14.11 0.16 11.63
C LEU A 99 -14.73 1.56 11.65
N GLY A 100 -15.08 2.11 10.49
CA GLY A 100 -15.81 3.38 10.37
C GLY A 100 -14.95 4.57 9.93
N PHE A 101 -13.75 4.35 9.38
CA PHE A 101 -13.00 5.42 8.74
C PHE A 101 -13.77 6.00 7.55
N ASN A 102 -13.55 7.28 7.26
CA ASN A 102 -14.19 7.99 6.16
C ASN A 102 -13.37 7.88 4.86
N GLU A 103 -12.07 7.70 5.02
CA GLU A 103 -11.08 7.71 3.95
C GLU A 103 -10.00 6.69 4.20
N ILE A 104 -9.58 6.04 3.13
CA ILE A 104 -8.39 5.17 3.10
C ILE A 104 -7.33 5.88 2.27
N GLN A 105 -6.23 6.25 2.92
CA GLN A 105 -5.08 6.92 2.32
C GLN A 105 -3.96 5.90 2.14
N PHE A 106 -3.62 5.60 0.89
CA PHE A 106 -2.50 4.72 0.54
C PHE A 106 -1.21 5.54 0.42
N ASP A 107 -0.31 5.33 1.37
CA ASP A 107 1.04 5.88 1.33
C ASP A 107 2.04 4.82 0.87
N TYR A 108 3.22 5.26 0.39
CA TYR A 108 4.18 4.40 -0.28
C TYR A 108 3.55 3.55 -1.39
N VAL A 109 2.53 4.08 -2.05
CA VAL A 109 1.89 3.49 -3.23
C VAL A 109 2.74 3.80 -4.46
N ARG A 110 3.94 3.21 -4.47
CA ARG A 110 4.99 3.46 -5.46
C ARG A 110 6.08 2.38 -5.41
N PHE A 111 6.92 2.38 -6.42
CA PHE A 111 8.19 1.65 -6.36
C PHE A 111 9.22 2.43 -5.53
N PRO A 112 10.29 1.77 -5.04
CA PRO A 112 11.38 2.47 -4.38
C PRO A 112 12.01 3.48 -5.34
N ASP A 113 12.33 4.66 -4.83
CA ASP A 113 13.02 5.71 -5.58
C ASP A 113 14.50 5.38 -5.81
N GLY A 114 15.07 5.94 -6.89
CA GLY A 114 16.50 5.75 -7.21
C GLY A 114 16.88 4.36 -7.73
N THR A 115 15.90 3.50 -8.05
CA THR A 115 16.17 2.14 -8.57
C THR A 115 16.61 2.12 -10.03
N ALA A 116 16.46 3.19 -10.79
CA ALA A 116 16.83 3.23 -12.21
C ALA A 116 18.27 2.75 -12.48
N SER A 117 19.23 3.16 -11.65
CA SER A 117 20.63 2.72 -11.74
C SER A 117 20.88 1.29 -11.23
N ALA A 118 19.97 0.75 -10.44
CA ALA A 118 20.08 -0.58 -9.82
C ALA A 118 19.15 -1.62 -10.47
N ASN A 119 18.29 -1.24 -11.40
CA ASN A 119 17.27 -2.10 -12.01
C ASN A 119 17.86 -3.40 -12.60
N SER A 120 19.08 -3.36 -13.14
CA SER A 120 19.75 -4.56 -13.65
C SER A 120 20.14 -5.60 -12.57
N LYS A 121 20.13 -5.22 -11.29
CA LYS A 121 20.50 -6.07 -10.15
C LYS A 121 19.28 -6.49 -9.33
N LEU A 122 18.13 -5.88 -9.58
CA LEU A 122 16.91 -6.05 -8.80
C LEU A 122 15.87 -6.82 -9.61
N ASN A 123 15.19 -7.74 -8.94
CA ASN A 123 14.04 -8.44 -9.48
C ASN A 123 12.77 -7.95 -8.78
N PHE A 124 11.91 -7.29 -9.53
CA PHE A 124 10.60 -6.80 -9.08
C PHE A 124 9.48 -7.83 -9.30
N HIS A 125 9.80 -9.02 -9.82
CA HIS A 125 8.82 -10.08 -10.13
C HIS A 125 7.66 -9.62 -11.02
N ASN A 126 7.98 -8.86 -12.08
CA ASN A 126 7.01 -8.34 -13.06
C ASN A 126 6.46 -9.46 -13.97
N THR A 127 5.60 -10.29 -13.40
CA THR A 127 5.02 -11.46 -14.11
C THR A 127 4.11 -11.03 -15.26
N TYR A 128 3.44 -9.90 -15.12
CA TYR A 128 2.45 -9.39 -16.08
C TYR A 128 3.06 -8.53 -17.19
N LYS A 129 4.35 -8.25 -17.14
CA LYS A 129 5.09 -7.42 -18.13
C LYS A 129 4.46 -6.03 -18.31
N GLU A 130 3.98 -5.45 -17.25
CA GLU A 130 3.36 -4.13 -17.21
C GLU A 130 4.37 -3.04 -16.84
N SER A 131 4.07 -1.78 -17.18
CA SER A 131 4.88 -0.65 -16.72
C SER A 131 4.66 -0.37 -15.22
N LYS A 132 5.58 0.35 -14.58
CA LYS A 132 5.41 0.78 -13.19
C LYS A 132 4.16 1.66 -13.02
N VAL A 133 3.89 2.55 -13.98
CA VAL A 133 2.68 3.39 -14.00
C VAL A 133 1.42 2.52 -14.05
N ALA A 134 1.38 1.52 -14.94
CA ALA A 134 0.24 0.64 -15.07
C ALA A 134 -0.01 -0.17 -13.78
N ALA A 135 1.05 -0.62 -13.11
CA ALA A 135 0.93 -1.34 -11.84
C ALA A 135 0.35 -0.47 -10.73
N ILE A 136 0.84 0.76 -10.57
CA ILE A 136 0.34 1.67 -9.53
C ILE A 136 -1.11 2.10 -9.82
N GLN A 137 -1.42 2.49 -11.07
CA GLN A 137 -2.78 2.82 -11.47
C GLN A 137 -3.72 1.61 -11.27
N GLY A 138 -3.29 0.42 -11.70
CA GLY A 138 -4.09 -0.80 -11.58
C GLY A 138 -4.36 -1.18 -10.12
N PHE A 139 -3.38 -1.04 -9.24
CA PHE A 139 -3.60 -1.23 -7.80
C PHE A 139 -4.65 -0.27 -7.24
N LEU A 140 -4.52 1.02 -7.54
CA LEU A 140 -5.46 2.04 -7.05
C LEU A 140 -6.86 1.84 -7.62
N GLN A 141 -6.98 1.44 -8.89
CA GLN A 141 -8.26 1.11 -9.49
C GLN A 141 -8.90 -0.10 -8.81
N TYR A 142 -8.13 -1.18 -8.59
CA TYR A 142 -8.61 -2.35 -7.85
C TYR A 142 -9.07 -1.96 -6.43
N ALA A 143 -8.27 -1.16 -5.73
CA ALA A 143 -8.65 -0.66 -4.40
C ALA A 143 -9.95 0.18 -4.45
N LYS A 144 -10.10 1.06 -5.45
CA LYS A 144 -11.30 1.89 -5.63
C LYS A 144 -12.54 1.04 -5.90
N GLU A 145 -12.44 0.04 -6.76
CA GLU A 145 -13.54 -0.89 -7.08
C GLU A 145 -13.99 -1.66 -5.84
N GLU A 146 -13.05 -2.21 -5.08
CA GLU A 146 -13.30 -3.01 -3.88
C GLU A 146 -13.81 -2.19 -2.68
N LEU A 147 -13.42 -0.92 -2.59
CA LEU A 147 -13.82 -0.01 -1.51
C LEU A 147 -15.11 0.78 -1.82
N SER A 148 -15.50 0.90 -3.08
CA SER A 148 -16.72 1.61 -3.47
C SER A 148 -17.98 1.15 -2.73
N PRO A 149 -18.22 -0.16 -2.51
CA PRO A 149 -19.37 -0.63 -1.73
C PRO A 149 -19.32 -0.25 -0.25
N LYS A 150 -18.14 0.13 0.27
CA LYS A 150 -17.93 0.56 1.65
C LYS A 150 -18.19 2.05 1.86
N HIS A 151 -18.44 2.81 0.78
CA HIS A 151 -18.69 4.26 0.83
C HIS A 151 -17.60 5.08 1.53
N VAL A 152 -16.34 4.69 1.33
CA VAL A 152 -15.17 5.42 1.80
C VAL A 152 -14.45 6.08 0.62
N TYR A 153 -13.80 7.21 0.88
CA TYR A 153 -12.95 7.85 -0.10
C TYR A 153 -11.60 7.11 -0.19
N VAL A 154 -11.04 7.09 -1.38
CA VAL A 154 -9.70 6.53 -1.65
C VAL A 154 -8.75 7.67 -1.96
N ALA A 155 -7.69 7.78 -1.17
CA ALA A 155 -6.64 8.79 -1.32
C ALA A 155 -5.30 8.11 -1.63
N ALA A 156 -4.45 8.80 -2.38
CA ALA A 156 -3.09 8.37 -2.66
C ALA A 156 -2.08 9.45 -2.32
N ASP A 157 -1.05 9.10 -1.53
CA ASP A 157 0.09 9.97 -1.29
C ASP A 157 1.03 9.93 -2.49
N MET A 158 1.40 11.10 -2.97
CA MET A 158 2.30 11.25 -4.12
C MET A 158 3.50 12.12 -3.75
N PHE A 159 4.65 11.78 -4.30
CA PHE A 159 5.77 12.71 -4.27
C PHE A 159 5.47 13.93 -5.14
N ALA A 160 5.86 15.11 -4.66
CA ALA A 160 5.69 16.35 -5.41
C ALA A 160 6.50 16.36 -6.72
N TRP A 161 7.67 15.70 -6.75
CA TRP A 161 8.56 15.74 -7.91
C TRP A 161 7.97 15.11 -9.18
N PRO A 162 7.33 13.94 -9.19
CA PRO A 162 6.59 13.43 -10.33
C PRO A 162 5.54 14.40 -10.88
N ILE A 163 4.89 15.16 -9.98
CA ILE A 163 3.88 16.16 -10.38
C ILE A 163 4.54 17.31 -11.14
N VAL A 164 5.66 17.83 -10.62
CA VAL A 164 6.39 18.95 -11.22
C VAL A 164 7.10 18.56 -12.52
N ALA A 165 7.71 17.35 -12.54
CA ALA A 165 8.42 16.83 -13.69
C ALA A 165 7.52 16.35 -14.83
N CYS A 166 6.21 16.17 -14.56
CA CYS A 166 5.24 15.59 -15.49
C CYS A 166 5.63 14.20 -16.02
N ASP A 167 6.31 13.41 -15.20
CA ASP A 167 6.63 12.01 -15.48
C ASP A 167 6.52 11.17 -14.19
N ASP A 168 6.79 9.85 -14.27
CA ASP A 168 6.65 8.95 -13.12
C ASP A 168 7.90 8.81 -12.27
N GLN A 169 9.01 9.45 -12.64
CA GLN A 169 10.31 9.41 -11.97
C GLN A 169 10.81 7.98 -11.65
N ASP A 170 10.47 7.02 -12.50
CA ASP A 170 10.74 5.58 -12.34
C ASP A 170 10.16 4.96 -11.04
N ILE A 171 9.20 5.63 -10.38
CA ILE A 171 8.50 5.12 -9.21
C ILE A 171 7.05 4.72 -9.46
N GLY A 172 6.56 4.89 -10.69
CA GLY A 172 5.21 4.55 -11.10
C GLY A 172 4.15 5.58 -10.74
N GLN A 173 4.51 6.68 -10.10
CA GLN A 173 3.57 7.74 -9.73
C GLN A 173 3.42 8.77 -10.87
N PHE A 174 2.49 8.53 -11.77
CA PHE A 174 2.16 9.44 -12.85
C PHE A 174 0.83 10.12 -12.57
N LEU A 175 0.84 11.43 -12.30
CA LEU A 175 -0.33 12.18 -11.85
C LEU A 175 -1.58 11.96 -12.70
N PRO A 176 -1.54 12.05 -14.05
CA PRO A 176 -2.74 11.84 -14.86
C PRO A 176 -3.35 10.44 -14.72
N ALA A 177 -2.51 9.41 -14.53
CA ALA A 177 -2.97 8.05 -14.34
C ALA A 177 -3.65 7.84 -12.98
N ILE A 178 -3.07 8.43 -11.92
CA ILE A 178 -3.59 8.31 -10.55
C ILE A 178 -4.87 9.16 -10.39
N ALA A 179 -4.88 10.39 -10.90
CA ALA A 179 -6.00 11.32 -10.78
C ALA A 179 -7.29 10.80 -11.44
N ASN A 180 -7.18 9.90 -12.42
CA ASN A 180 -8.34 9.28 -13.05
C ASN A 180 -9.04 8.21 -12.19
N VAL A 181 -8.43 7.81 -11.08
CA VAL A 181 -8.86 6.63 -10.32
C VAL A 181 -9.25 6.98 -8.89
N VAL A 182 -8.44 7.78 -8.20
CA VAL A 182 -8.66 8.10 -6.78
C VAL A 182 -9.57 9.31 -6.58
N ASP A 183 -10.11 9.45 -5.38
CA ASP A 183 -10.93 10.61 -5.02
C ASP A 183 -10.07 11.79 -4.56
N ILE A 184 -8.93 11.51 -3.92
CA ILE A 184 -8.07 12.50 -3.28
C ILE A 184 -6.62 12.21 -3.61
N ILE A 185 -5.86 13.26 -3.92
CA ILE A 185 -4.40 13.22 -4.07
C ILE A 185 -3.79 14.04 -2.94
N CYS A 186 -2.80 13.43 -2.26
CA CYS A 186 -2.05 14.03 -1.16
C CYS A 186 -0.59 14.18 -1.61
N PRO A 187 -0.17 15.39 -2.10
CA PRO A 187 1.20 15.64 -2.54
C PRO A 187 2.14 15.90 -1.36
#